data_6acf07764bac963310fc536dc58666d2
#
_entry.id   6acf07764bac963310fc536dc58666d2
#
_cell.length_a   1.000
_cell.length_b   1.000
_cell.length_c   1.000
_cell.angle_alpha   90.00
_cell.angle_beta   90.00
_cell.angle_gamma   90.00
#
_symmetry.space_group_name_H-M   'P 1'
#
loop_
_entity.id
_entity.type
_entity.pdbx_description
1 polymer ?
#
loop_
_entity_poly.entity_id
_entity_poly.type
_entity_poly.pdbx_seq_one_letter_code
_entity_poly.pdbx_strand_id
1 'polypeptide(L)'
;MTLSFFGGRLRVNLLLLPVAAFMMAVSGIDRAVAFFCALLLHEGAHGAAASALGVRVESVELLPFGCAANMESMALVSEAIIAAAGPCANILFAALLGCLPEETVFSAALFNSNAALACINLLPALPMDGGRIFASVLRLGLTPARAAKISGAIGAAAGACVFAAGVYMAVCGEVNQTLFIVGAFMSYSGIKYVKSSEFMYMRRLTALPGEMARRGSAEVRTVAMHENHTLGEALTRMDVRHYNVVRVVGDDMCTVKTLDQGEVTKAILKHSSGEKLGKV
;
A
#
# COMPACT_ATOMS: atom_id res chain seq x y z
N MET A 1 13.45 -18.13 -3.48
CA MET A 1 14.46 -18.46 -2.46
C MET A 1 14.06 -17.77 -1.18
N THR A 2 13.89 -18.50 -0.09
CA THR A 2 13.44 -17.92 1.20
C THR A 2 14.61 -17.91 2.16
N LEU A 3 15.06 -16.72 2.55
CA LEU A 3 16.09 -16.54 3.59
C LEU A 3 15.39 -15.95 4.83
N SER A 4 15.70 -16.48 6.02
CA SER A 4 15.20 -15.93 7.28
C SER A 4 16.24 -14.97 7.85
N PHE A 5 15.85 -13.69 7.96
CA PHE A 5 16.70 -12.64 8.54
C PHE A 5 15.90 -11.90 9.63
N PHE A 6 16.47 -11.68 10.80
CA PHE A 6 15.89 -10.92 11.93
C PHE A 6 14.43 -11.29 12.31
N GLY A 7 14.10 -12.59 12.34
CA GLY A 7 12.78 -13.06 12.75
C GLY A 7 11.68 -12.95 11.68
N GLY A 8 11.95 -12.37 10.50
CA GLY A 8 11.07 -12.28 9.34
C GLY A 8 11.51 -13.19 8.19
N ARG A 9 10.58 -13.53 7.29
CA ARG A 9 10.88 -14.32 6.08
C ARG A 9 11.19 -13.37 4.93
N LEU A 10 12.46 -13.29 4.51
CA LEU A 10 12.85 -12.60 3.27
C LEU A 10 12.59 -13.52 2.07
N ARG A 11 11.72 -13.12 1.17
CA ARG A 11 11.45 -13.80 -0.10
C ARG A 11 12.04 -12.98 -1.24
N VAL A 12 12.96 -13.56 -1.98
CA VAL A 12 13.52 -12.93 -3.19
C VAL A 12 12.74 -13.45 -4.39
N ASN A 13 12.09 -12.55 -5.13
CA ASN A 13 11.40 -12.91 -6.35
C ASN A 13 12.42 -13.18 -7.46
N LEU A 14 12.27 -14.32 -8.14
CA LEU A 14 13.21 -14.74 -9.19
C LEU A 14 13.24 -13.77 -10.39
N LEU A 15 12.17 -12.98 -10.58
CA LEU A 15 12.08 -11.93 -11.61
C LEU A 15 13.08 -10.78 -11.40
N LEU A 16 13.67 -10.65 -10.21
CA LEU A 16 14.71 -9.64 -9.95
C LEU A 16 15.95 -9.87 -10.82
N LEU A 17 16.33 -11.13 -11.06
CA LEU A 17 17.52 -11.49 -11.85
C LEU A 17 17.42 -11.05 -13.32
N PRO A 18 16.36 -11.42 -14.08
CA PRO A 18 16.23 -10.96 -15.47
C PRO A 18 16.06 -9.46 -15.60
N VAL A 19 15.40 -8.79 -14.65
CA VAL A 19 15.27 -7.33 -14.64
C VAL A 19 16.61 -6.66 -14.38
N ALA A 20 17.41 -7.16 -13.42
CA ALA A 20 18.75 -6.65 -13.18
C ALA A 20 19.66 -6.84 -14.40
N ALA A 21 19.63 -8.03 -15.02
CA ALA A 21 20.39 -8.31 -16.24
C ALA A 21 19.96 -7.39 -17.40
N PHE A 22 18.67 -7.15 -17.59
CA PHE A 22 18.13 -6.24 -18.59
C PHE A 22 18.60 -4.79 -18.33
N MET A 23 18.50 -4.32 -17.07
CA MET A 23 18.98 -2.98 -16.72
C MET A 23 20.47 -2.81 -16.97
N MET A 24 21.30 -3.81 -16.61
CA MET A 24 22.73 -3.79 -16.90
C MET A 24 23.02 -3.72 -18.40
N ALA A 25 22.26 -4.47 -19.21
CA ALA A 25 22.42 -4.50 -20.66
C ALA A 25 22.03 -3.17 -21.34
N VAL A 26 20.96 -2.53 -20.85
CA VAL A 26 20.42 -1.30 -21.48
C VAL A 26 21.09 -0.03 -20.94
N SER A 27 21.29 0.06 -19.62
CA SER A 27 21.74 1.29 -18.96
C SER A 27 23.24 1.30 -18.62
N GLY A 28 23.90 0.16 -18.72
CA GLY A 28 25.26 -0.04 -18.26
C GLY A 28 25.34 -0.44 -16.78
N ILE A 29 26.47 -1.04 -16.40
CA ILE A 29 26.65 -1.64 -15.06
C ILE A 29 26.61 -0.58 -13.95
N ASP A 30 27.23 0.59 -14.18
CA ASP A 30 27.31 1.67 -13.18
C ASP A 30 25.92 2.19 -12.80
N ARG A 31 25.07 2.43 -13.79
CA ARG A 31 23.69 2.91 -13.57
C ARG A 31 22.82 1.86 -12.93
N ALA A 32 22.97 0.60 -13.33
CA ALA A 32 22.21 -0.49 -12.71
C ALA A 32 22.60 -0.68 -11.24
N VAL A 33 23.90 -0.71 -10.92
CA VAL A 33 24.39 -0.80 -9.54
C VAL A 33 23.95 0.40 -8.72
N ALA A 34 24.06 1.63 -9.24
CA ALA A 34 23.60 2.84 -8.59
C ALA A 34 22.09 2.78 -8.24
N PHE A 35 21.26 2.30 -9.17
CA PHE A 35 19.82 2.12 -8.95
C PHE A 35 19.54 1.11 -7.84
N PHE A 36 20.19 -0.05 -7.85
CA PHE A 36 19.99 -1.04 -6.78
C PHE A 36 20.50 -0.57 -5.43
N CYS A 37 21.60 0.19 -5.37
CA CYS A 37 22.07 0.83 -4.13
C CYS A 37 21.03 1.83 -3.60
N ALA A 38 20.49 2.68 -4.46
CA ALA A 38 19.44 3.63 -4.09
C ALA A 38 18.14 2.94 -3.62
N LEU A 39 17.77 1.84 -4.27
CA LEU A 39 16.61 1.02 -3.90
C LEU A 39 16.83 0.33 -2.53
N LEU A 40 18.00 -0.23 -2.28
CA LEU A 40 18.33 -0.84 -0.99
C LEU A 40 18.33 0.17 0.15
N LEU A 41 18.84 1.39 -0.09
CA LEU A 41 18.77 2.49 0.86
C LEU A 41 17.31 2.84 1.20
N HIS A 42 16.47 2.96 0.17
CA HIS A 42 15.05 3.26 0.28
C HIS A 42 14.31 2.23 1.14
N GLU A 43 14.44 0.95 0.78
CA GLU A 43 13.78 -0.15 1.49
C GLU A 43 14.34 -0.35 2.90
N GLY A 44 15.66 -0.15 3.05
CA GLY A 44 16.33 -0.18 4.36
C GLY A 44 15.79 0.89 5.30
N ALA A 45 15.49 2.09 4.79
CA ALA A 45 14.91 3.18 5.57
C ALA A 45 13.48 2.84 6.06
N HIS A 46 12.64 2.21 5.21
CA HIS A 46 11.34 1.70 5.64
C HIS A 46 11.48 0.66 6.76
N GLY A 47 12.41 -0.29 6.60
CA GLY A 47 12.68 -1.31 7.62
C GLY A 47 13.18 -0.73 8.93
N ALA A 48 14.09 0.25 8.88
CA ALA A 48 14.61 0.94 10.06
C ALA A 48 13.49 1.72 10.80
N ALA A 49 12.64 2.44 10.06
CA ALA A 49 11.51 3.16 10.62
C ALA A 49 10.48 2.21 11.26
N ALA A 50 10.16 1.09 10.61
CA ALA A 50 9.27 0.07 11.16
C ALA A 50 9.83 -0.51 12.48
N SER A 51 11.12 -0.84 12.50
CA SER A 51 11.81 -1.34 13.70
C SER A 51 11.82 -0.31 14.83
N ALA A 52 12.11 0.96 14.54
CA ALA A 52 12.13 2.05 15.53
C ALA A 52 10.73 2.30 16.14
N LEU A 53 9.66 2.07 15.37
CA LEU A 53 8.28 2.18 15.83
C LEU A 53 7.75 0.89 16.48
N GLY A 54 8.57 -0.15 16.63
CA GLY A 54 8.17 -1.42 17.21
C GLY A 54 7.19 -2.22 16.38
N VAL A 55 7.06 -1.92 15.07
CA VAL A 55 6.17 -2.63 14.15
C VAL A 55 6.85 -3.91 13.70
N ARG A 56 6.18 -5.04 13.94
CA ARG A 56 6.70 -6.35 13.50
C ARG A 56 6.51 -6.52 12.00
N VAL A 57 7.61 -6.78 11.31
CA VAL A 57 7.63 -7.14 9.90
C VAL A 57 7.53 -8.67 9.80
N GLU A 58 6.38 -9.18 9.31
CA GLU A 58 6.14 -10.63 9.20
C GLU A 58 6.89 -11.25 8.02
N SER A 59 6.91 -10.56 6.90
CA SER A 59 7.65 -10.99 5.71
C SER A 59 7.99 -9.80 4.81
N VAL A 60 9.15 -9.87 4.18
CA VAL A 60 9.57 -8.93 3.13
C VAL A 60 9.76 -9.72 1.85
N GLU A 61 9.12 -9.31 0.78
CA GLU A 61 9.32 -9.87 -0.55
C GLU A 61 10.00 -8.83 -1.45
N LEU A 62 11.24 -9.14 -1.86
CA LEU A 62 11.97 -8.31 -2.82
C LEU A 62 11.40 -8.54 -4.22
N LEU A 63 10.76 -7.51 -4.76
CA LEU A 63 10.24 -7.43 -6.11
C LEU A 63 11.23 -6.63 -6.98
N PRO A 64 11.18 -6.74 -8.32
CA PRO A 64 12.07 -5.98 -9.22
C PRO A 64 11.97 -4.46 -9.09
N PHE A 65 10.84 -3.96 -8.61
CA PHE A 65 10.53 -2.52 -8.51
C PHE A 65 10.23 -2.07 -7.06
N GLY A 66 10.74 -2.77 -6.04
CA GLY A 66 10.55 -2.43 -4.64
C GLY A 66 10.33 -3.65 -3.75
N CYS A 67 10.00 -3.42 -2.49
CA CYS A 67 9.67 -4.48 -1.54
C CYS A 67 8.19 -4.48 -1.19
N ALA A 68 7.59 -5.66 -1.13
CA ALA A 68 6.28 -5.86 -0.50
C ALA A 68 6.50 -6.37 0.93
N ALA A 69 6.32 -5.51 1.93
CA ALA A 69 6.38 -5.90 3.33
C ALA A 69 4.97 -6.17 3.87
N ASN A 70 4.75 -7.38 4.39
CA ASN A 70 3.58 -7.67 5.20
C ASN A 70 3.90 -7.25 6.64
N MET A 71 3.21 -6.22 7.11
CA MET A 71 3.34 -5.68 8.45
C MET A 71 2.06 -5.94 9.25
N GLU A 72 2.17 -6.09 10.57
CA GLU A 72 1.00 -6.11 11.45
C GLU A 72 0.17 -4.83 11.28
N SER A 73 -1.12 -4.90 11.69
CA SER A 73 -1.98 -3.71 11.71
C SER A 73 -1.37 -2.64 12.62
N MET A 74 -1.15 -1.45 12.07
CA MET A 74 -0.50 -0.35 12.77
C MET A 74 -1.37 0.91 12.79
N ALA A 75 -1.03 1.85 13.66
CA ALA A 75 -1.67 3.17 13.69
C ALA A 75 -1.42 3.92 12.37
N LEU A 76 -2.37 4.77 11.97
CA LEU A 76 -2.29 5.56 10.73
C LEU A 76 -1.03 6.42 10.66
N VAL A 77 -0.64 7.00 11.79
CA VAL A 77 0.56 7.84 11.91
C VAL A 77 1.81 7.00 11.66
N SER A 78 1.90 5.81 12.26
CA SER A 78 3.03 4.90 12.03
C SER A 78 3.14 4.46 10.57
N GLU A 79 1.99 4.17 9.92
CA GLU A 79 1.95 3.83 8.49
C GLU A 79 2.48 4.97 7.62
N ALA A 80 2.09 6.22 7.92
CA ALA A 80 2.57 7.40 7.19
C ALA A 80 4.06 7.67 7.42
N ILE A 81 4.56 7.53 8.66
CA ILE A 81 5.98 7.73 8.99
C ILE A 81 6.84 6.68 8.28
N ILE A 82 6.45 5.41 8.34
CA ILE A 82 7.17 4.33 7.67
C ILE A 82 7.19 4.59 6.16
N ALA A 83 6.05 4.95 5.56
CA ALA A 83 5.97 5.25 4.13
C ALA A 83 6.81 6.47 3.73
N ALA A 84 6.96 7.47 4.59
CA ALA A 84 7.79 8.64 4.32
C ALA A 84 9.30 8.36 4.44
N ALA A 85 9.71 7.35 5.22
CA ALA A 85 11.11 7.10 5.53
C ALA A 85 11.95 6.80 4.29
N GLY A 86 11.46 5.99 3.34
CA GLY A 86 12.16 5.66 2.09
C GLY A 86 12.45 6.88 1.23
N PRO A 87 11.42 7.62 0.80
CA PRO A 87 11.62 8.85 0.03
C PRO A 87 12.50 9.89 0.74
N CYS A 88 12.33 10.07 2.07
CA CYS A 88 13.17 10.99 2.84
C CYS A 88 14.64 10.57 2.83
N ALA A 89 14.95 9.28 2.97
CA ALA A 89 16.31 8.77 2.89
C ALA A 89 16.94 9.04 1.52
N ASN A 90 16.18 8.80 0.44
CA ASN A 90 16.65 9.07 -0.92
C ASN A 90 16.89 10.57 -1.16
N ILE A 91 16.00 11.47 -0.68
CA ILE A 91 16.18 12.92 -0.78
C ILE A 91 17.45 13.35 -0.04
N LEU A 92 17.61 12.88 1.21
CA LEU A 92 18.77 13.23 2.02
C LEU A 92 20.06 12.76 1.36
N PHE A 93 20.09 11.53 0.84
CA PHE A 93 21.27 10.98 0.19
C PHE A 93 21.58 11.68 -1.14
N ALA A 94 20.56 12.01 -1.96
CA ALA A 94 20.73 12.82 -3.15
C ALA A 94 21.30 14.21 -2.80
N ALA A 95 20.76 14.88 -1.77
CA ALA A 95 21.28 16.16 -1.32
C ALA A 95 22.75 16.09 -0.88
N LEU A 96 23.14 15.05 -0.15
CA LEU A 96 24.53 14.82 0.25
C LEU A 96 25.46 14.62 -0.97
N LEU A 97 25.02 13.82 -1.95
CA LEU A 97 25.78 13.62 -3.21
C LEU A 97 25.92 14.92 -4.00
N GLY A 98 24.87 15.75 -4.05
CA GLY A 98 24.92 17.05 -4.72
C GLY A 98 25.85 18.08 -4.07
N CYS A 99 26.28 17.86 -2.83
CA CYS A 99 27.27 18.69 -2.14
C CYS A 99 28.72 18.24 -2.39
N LEU A 100 28.94 17.12 -3.07
CA LEU A 100 30.29 16.62 -3.35
C LEU A 100 30.92 17.41 -4.50
N PRO A 101 32.23 17.80 -4.38
CA PRO A 101 32.89 18.66 -5.38
C PRO A 101 33.27 17.93 -6.68
N GLU A 102 33.30 16.62 -6.67
CA GLU A 102 33.66 15.80 -7.84
C GLU A 102 32.53 14.92 -8.29
N GLU A 103 32.08 15.04 -9.52
CA GLU A 103 31.09 14.18 -10.14
C GLU A 103 31.76 13.06 -10.93
N THR A 104 31.71 11.85 -10.44
CA THR A 104 32.00 10.65 -11.21
C THR A 104 30.75 10.18 -11.95
N VAL A 105 30.91 9.38 -13.00
CA VAL A 105 29.76 8.75 -13.69
C VAL A 105 28.87 7.97 -12.72
N PHE A 106 29.47 7.29 -11.75
CA PHE A 106 28.75 6.53 -10.73
C PHE A 106 28.04 7.44 -9.72
N SER A 107 28.68 8.51 -9.22
CA SER A 107 28.05 9.44 -8.27
C SER A 107 26.86 10.18 -8.90
N ALA A 108 27.00 10.60 -10.17
CA ALA A 108 25.91 11.20 -10.93
C ALA A 108 24.74 10.19 -11.14
N ALA A 109 25.06 8.93 -11.47
CA ALA A 109 24.04 7.88 -11.60
C ALA A 109 23.33 7.61 -10.26
N LEU A 110 24.07 7.62 -9.15
CA LEU A 110 23.54 7.40 -7.81
C LEU A 110 22.65 8.58 -7.36
N PHE A 111 23.07 9.81 -7.64
CA PHE A 111 22.25 11.02 -7.42
C PHE A 111 20.93 10.92 -8.19
N ASN A 112 21.00 10.68 -9.51
CA ASN A 112 19.82 10.58 -10.36
C ASN A 112 18.87 9.46 -9.93
N SER A 113 19.41 8.29 -9.52
CA SER A 113 18.61 7.17 -9.06
C SER A 113 17.88 7.49 -7.75
N ASN A 114 18.56 8.12 -6.79
CA ASN A 114 17.92 8.55 -5.53
C ASN A 114 16.86 9.63 -5.77
N ALA A 115 17.17 10.64 -6.58
CA ALA A 115 16.21 11.70 -6.91
C ALA A 115 14.97 11.14 -7.63
N ALA A 116 15.17 10.26 -8.62
CA ALA A 116 14.07 9.63 -9.35
C ALA A 116 13.20 8.75 -8.45
N LEU A 117 13.81 7.91 -7.59
CA LEU A 117 13.08 7.08 -6.63
C LEU A 117 12.26 7.93 -5.66
N ALA A 118 12.85 9.01 -5.14
CA ALA A 118 12.14 9.92 -4.25
C ALA A 118 10.93 10.58 -4.95
N CYS A 119 11.16 11.14 -6.15
CA CYS A 119 10.10 11.81 -6.92
C CYS A 119 8.94 10.86 -7.25
N ILE A 120 9.24 9.66 -7.74
CA ILE A 120 8.21 8.68 -8.10
C ILE A 120 7.45 8.21 -6.85
N ASN A 121 8.17 7.90 -5.77
CA ASN A 121 7.54 7.40 -4.56
C ASN A 121 6.79 8.47 -3.75
N LEU A 122 7.04 9.75 -3.95
CA LEU A 122 6.26 10.84 -3.35
C LEU A 122 4.97 11.16 -4.09
N LEU A 123 4.72 10.57 -5.26
CA LEU A 123 3.44 10.75 -5.97
C LEU A 123 2.28 10.30 -5.06
N PRO A 124 1.20 11.11 -4.91
CA PRO A 124 0.06 10.78 -4.05
C PRO A 124 -0.85 9.70 -4.68
N ALA A 125 -0.25 8.64 -5.15
CA ALA A 125 -0.84 7.62 -6.00
C ALA A 125 -0.40 6.22 -5.57
N LEU A 126 -1.33 5.35 -5.17
CA LEU A 126 -1.01 3.95 -4.94
C LEU A 126 -0.57 3.28 -6.25
N PRO A 127 0.49 2.44 -6.24
CA PRO A 127 1.08 1.77 -5.06
C PRO A 127 2.26 2.50 -4.41
N MET A 128 2.58 3.72 -4.80
CA MET A 128 3.72 4.49 -4.30
C MET A 128 3.56 4.87 -2.81
N ASP A 129 4.66 5.23 -2.14
CA ASP A 129 4.65 5.60 -0.72
C ASP A 129 3.86 6.89 -0.46
N GLY A 130 3.95 7.87 -1.35
CA GLY A 130 3.12 9.07 -1.33
C GLY A 130 1.62 8.73 -1.37
N GLY A 131 1.23 7.70 -2.12
CA GLY A 131 -0.13 7.17 -2.13
C GLY A 131 -0.53 6.55 -0.79
N ARG A 132 0.40 5.88 -0.09
CA ARG A 132 0.18 5.32 1.26
C ARG A 132 0.03 6.43 2.29
N ILE A 133 0.88 7.45 2.24
CA ILE A 133 0.78 8.65 3.08
C ILE A 133 -0.57 9.33 2.84
N PHE A 134 -0.92 9.56 1.58
CA PHE A 134 -2.17 10.18 1.18
C PHE A 134 -3.40 9.38 1.63
N ALA A 135 -3.37 8.05 1.44
CA ALA A 135 -4.43 7.16 1.94
C ALA A 135 -4.56 7.21 3.47
N SER A 136 -3.44 7.31 4.21
CA SER A 136 -3.45 7.45 5.67
C SER A 136 -4.10 8.76 6.12
N VAL A 137 -3.82 9.86 5.43
CA VAL A 137 -4.48 11.16 5.67
C VAL A 137 -5.98 11.09 5.37
N LEU A 138 -6.36 10.52 4.23
CA LEU A 138 -7.78 10.35 3.88
C LEU A 138 -8.55 9.52 4.91
N ARG A 139 -7.89 8.54 5.53
CA ARG A 139 -8.49 7.67 6.57
C ARG A 139 -8.75 8.40 7.90
N LEU A 140 -8.34 9.64 8.07
CA LEU A 140 -8.77 10.47 9.20
C LEU A 140 -10.25 10.86 9.10
N GLY A 141 -10.79 11.00 7.88
CA GLY A 141 -12.19 11.36 7.64
C GLY A 141 -12.99 10.36 6.82
N LEU A 142 -12.33 9.38 6.18
CA LEU A 142 -12.98 8.40 5.29
C LEU A 142 -12.76 6.96 5.78
N THR A 143 -13.62 6.06 5.33
CA THR A 143 -13.40 4.62 5.56
C THR A 143 -12.16 4.14 4.80
N PRO A 144 -11.43 3.11 5.32
CA PRO A 144 -10.24 2.57 4.65
C PRO A 144 -10.49 2.15 3.19
N ALA A 145 -11.67 1.60 2.89
CA ALA A 145 -12.04 1.21 1.54
C ALA A 145 -12.17 2.43 0.61
N ARG A 146 -12.81 3.51 1.07
CA ARG A 146 -12.94 4.76 0.28
C ARG A 146 -11.59 5.43 0.08
N ALA A 147 -10.76 5.52 1.11
CA ALA A 147 -9.41 6.07 1.02
C ALA A 147 -8.55 5.31 0.00
N ALA A 148 -8.55 3.97 0.06
CA ALA A 148 -7.83 3.12 -0.89
C ALA A 148 -8.38 3.27 -2.32
N LYS A 149 -9.71 3.37 -2.47
CA LYS A 149 -10.37 3.57 -3.78
C LYS A 149 -9.97 4.90 -4.42
N ILE A 150 -9.98 6.00 -3.66
CA ILE A 150 -9.57 7.33 -4.13
C ILE A 150 -8.09 7.34 -4.49
N SER A 151 -7.22 6.88 -3.59
CA SER A 151 -5.76 6.84 -3.85
C SER A 151 -5.40 5.92 -5.01
N GLY A 152 -6.11 4.78 -5.17
CA GLY A 152 -5.96 3.89 -6.31
C GLY A 152 -6.42 4.52 -7.63
N ALA A 153 -7.54 5.25 -7.62
CA ALA A 153 -8.04 5.96 -8.82
C ALA A 153 -7.07 7.08 -9.27
N ILE A 154 -6.52 7.84 -8.30
CA ILE A 154 -5.48 8.84 -8.59
C ILE A 154 -4.23 8.16 -9.16
N GLY A 155 -3.83 7.00 -8.61
CA GLY A 155 -2.71 6.21 -9.13
C GLY A 155 -2.93 5.74 -10.57
N ALA A 156 -4.14 5.25 -10.86
CA ALA A 156 -4.48 4.82 -12.22
C ALA A 156 -4.47 5.99 -13.21
N ALA A 157 -5.02 7.14 -12.84
CA ALA A 157 -5.02 8.35 -13.66
C ALA A 157 -3.60 8.89 -13.89
N ALA A 158 -2.79 8.99 -12.83
CA ALA A 158 -1.39 9.41 -12.93
C ALA A 158 -0.58 8.47 -13.83
N GLY A 159 -0.76 7.16 -13.67
CA GLY A 159 -0.12 6.17 -14.54
C GLY A 159 -0.53 6.32 -16.01
N ALA A 160 -1.82 6.57 -16.29
CA ALA A 160 -2.30 6.84 -17.64
C ALA A 160 -1.68 8.12 -18.25
N CYS A 161 -1.51 9.17 -17.44
CA CYS A 161 -0.83 10.40 -17.85
C CYS A 161 0.66 10.15 -18.18
N VAL A 162 1.37 9.39 -17.34
CA VAL A 162 2.77 9.02 -17.58
C VAL A 162 2.90 8.18 -18.85
N PHE A 163 2.01 7.23 -19.07
CA PHE A 163 1.96 6.41 -20.28
C PHE A 163 1.72 7.27 -21.52
N ALA A 164 0.73 8.18 -21.46
CA ALA A 164 0.43 9.10 -22.55
C ALA A 164 1.59 10.03 -22.88
N ALA A 165 2.33 10.50 -21.85
CA ALA A 165 3.57 11.27 -22.07
C ALA A 165 4.63 10.45 -22.79
N GLY A 166 4.77 9.15 -22.48
CA GLY A 166 5.64 8.24 -23.22
C GLY A 166 5.24 8.09 -24.68
N VAL A 167 3.93 7.98 -24.97
CA VAL A 167 3.41 7.94 -26.34
C VAL A 167 3.71 9.24 -27.08
N TYR A 168 3.48 10.38 -26.45
CA TYR A 168 3.77 11.69 -27.03
C TYR A 168 5.25 11.84 -27.40
N MET A 169 6.17 11.49 -26.49
CA MET A 169 7.62 11.53 -26.75
C MET A 169 8.01 10.60 -27.91
N ALA A 170 7.42 9.40 -27.97
CA ALA A 170 7.68 8.46 -29.06
C ALA A 170 7.23 9.02 -30.42
N VAL A 171 6.09 9.73 -30.49
CA VAL A 171 5.61 10.42 -31.70
C VAL A 171 6.57 11.57 -32.08
N CYS A 172 7.19 12.23 -31.10
CA CYS A 172 8.19 13.26 -31.34
C CYS A 172 9.57 12.70 -31.72
N GLY A 173 9.75 11.38 -31.83
CA GLY A 173 10.99 10.73 -32.23
C GLY A 173 11.89 10.30 -31.05
N GLU A 174 11.49 10.56 -29.82
CA GLU A 174 12.24 10.16 -28.62
C GLU A 174 11.52 9.03 -27.88
N VAL A 175 12.03 7.82 -27.97
CA VAL A 175 11.42 6.65 -27.30
C VAL A 175 11.99 6.48 -25.89
N ASN A 176 11.18 6.73 -24.86
CA ASN A 176 11.55 6.47 -23.47
C ASN A 176 10.76 5.26 -22.94
N GLN A 177 11.41 4.09 -22.96
CA GLN A 177 10.80 2.82 -22.53
C GLN A 177 10.37 2.83 -21.06
N THR A 178 11.07 3.59 -20.20
CA THR A 178 10.77 3.70 -18.78
C THR A 178 9.39 4.29 -18.53
N LEU A 179 8.98 5.32 -19.29
CA LEU A 179 7.67 5.94 -19.15
C LEU A 179 6.53 4.96 -19.47
N PHE A 180 6.71 4.12 -20.49
CA PHE A 180 5.72 3.08 -20.83
C PHE A 180 5.58 2.05 -19.71
N ILE A 181 6.70 1.53 -19.20
CA ILE A 181 6.70 0.49 -18.16
C ILE A 181 6.12 1.05 -16.85
N VAL A 182 6.59 2.21 -16.40
CA VAL A 182 6.15 2.86 -15.16
C VAL A 182 4.67 3.25 -15.25
N GLY A 183 4.27 3.90 -16.37
CA GLY A 183 2.90 4.31 -16.58
C GLY A 183 1.92 3.14 -16.62
N ALA A 184 2.27 2.06 -17.33
CA ALA A 184 1.45 0.84 -17.38
C ALA A 184 1.37 0.16 -16.01
N PHE A 185 2.49 0.04 -15.28
CA PHE A 185 2.53 -0.54 -13.94
C PHE A 185 1.69 0.25 -12.93
N MET A 186 1.82 1.59 -12.92
CA MET A 186 1.02 2.46 -12.05
C MET A 186 -0.47 2.34 -12.36
N SER A 187 -0.85 2.39 -13.65
CA SER A 187 -2.25 2.26 -14.07
C SER A 187 -2.85 0.91 -13.65
N TYR A 188 -2.16 -0.19 -13.93
CA TYR A 188 -2.58 -1.53 -13.55
C TYR A 188 -2.73 -1.67 -12.03
N SER A 189 -1.73 -1.22 -11.28
CA SER A 189 -1.72 -1.31 -9.82
C SER A 189 -2.82 -0.45 -9.22
N GLY A 190 -3.01 0.78 -9.69
CA GLY A 190 -4.09 1.65 -9.24
C GLY A 190 -5.48 1.02 -9.45
N ILE A 191 -5.74 0.46 -10.64
CA ILE A 191 -6.99 -0.26 -10.95
C ILE A 191 -7.16 -1.48 -10.02
N LYS A 192 -6.09 -2.23 -9.78
CA LYS A 192 -6.11 -3.37 -8.86
C LYS A 192 -6.46 -2.94 -7.42
N TYR A 193 -5.90 -1.81 -6.93
CA TYR A 193 -6.24 -1.26 -5.62
C TYR A 193 -7.71 -0.83 -5.54
N VAL A 194 -8.25 -0.18 -6.56
CA VAL A 194 -9.68 0.16 -6.63
C VAL A 194 -10.55 -1.08 -6.52
N LYS A 195 -10.25 -2.14 -7.29
CA LYS A 195 -11.03 -3.38 -7.32
C LYS A 195 -10.90 -4.20 -6.03
N SER A 196 -9.70 -4.22 -5.43
CA SER A 196 -9.43 -5.02 -4.24
C SER A 196 -9.69 -4.30 -2.91
N SER A 197 -10.07 -3.01 -2.94
CA SER A 197 -10.23 -2.20 -1.74
C SER A 197 -11.27 -2.77 -0.76
N GLU A 198 -12.39 -3.27 -1.26
CA GLU A 198 -13.45 -3.89 -0.46
C GLU A 198 -12.99 -5.25 0.12
N PHE A 199 -12.30 -6.05 -0.69
CA PHE A 199 -11.78 -7.34 -0.24
C PHE A 199 -10.66 -7.19 0.82
N MET A 200 -9.76 -6.23 0.67
CA MET A 200 -8.74 -5.93 1.68
C MET A 200 -9.36 -5.51 3.01
N TYR A 201 -10.44 -4.72 2.95
CA TYR A 201 -11.20 -4.33 4.12
C TYR A 201 -11.82 -5.54 4.84
N MET A 202 -12.48 -6.41 4.09
CA MET A 202 -13.04 -7.67 4.59
C MET A 202 -11.97 -8.54 5.26
N ARG A 203 -10.82 -8.71 4.62
CA ARG A 203 -9.70 -9.49 5.16
C ARG A 203 -9.18 -8.94 6.49
N ARG A 204 -9.11 -7.62 6.66
CA ARG A 204 -8.72 -7.02 7.94
C ARG A 204 -9.75 -7.26 9.05
N LEU A 205 -11.03 -7.15 8.74
CA LEU A 205 -12.08 -7.48 9.69
C LEU A 205 -12.02 -8.94 10.13
N THR A 206 -11.80 -9.88 9.22
CA THR A 206 -11.68 -11.32 9.57
C THR A 206 -10.42 -11.66 10.37
N ALA A 207 -9.37 -10.83 10.35
CA ALA A 207 -8.16 -11.05 11.14
C ALA A 207 -8.30 -10.63 12.61
N LEU A 208 -9.21 -9.70 12.94
CA LEU A 208 -9.41 -9.17 14.30
C LEU A 208 -9.68 -10.23 15.39
N PRO A 209 -10.50 -11.28 15.16
CA PRO A 209 -10.69 -12.33 16.16
C PRO A 209 -9.39 -13.06 16.54
N GLY A 210 -8.49 -13.27 15.59
CA GLY A 210 -7.18 -13.87 15.84
C GLY A 210 -6.24 -12.96 16.63
N GLU A 211 -6.29 -11.65 16.40
CA GLU A 211 -5.55 -10.66 17.19
C GLU A 211 -6.10 -10.56 18.61
N MET A 212 -7.43 -10.59 18.77
CA MET A 212 -8.09 -10.58 20.05
C MET A 212 -7.70 -11.80 20.91
N ALA A 213 -7.62 -12.99 20.32
CA ALA A 213 -7.17 -14.20 21.00
C ALA A 213 -5.71 -14.09 21.49
N ARG A 214 -4.85 -13.30 20.80
CA ARG A 214 -3.46 -13.07 21.23
C ARG A 214 -3.33 -11.98 22.29
N ARG A 215 -4.15 -10.94 22.25
CA ARG A 215 -4.07 -9.77 23.16
C ARG A 215 -4.92 -9.94 24.42
N GLY A 216 -5.86 -10.89 24.44
CA GLY A 216 -6.75 -11.18 25.57
C GLY A 216 -7.90 -10.19 25.75
N SER A 217 -7.91 -9.04 25.05
CA SER A 217 -8.99 -8.04 25.12
C SER A 217 -9.02 -7.20 23.84
N ALA A 218 -10.19 -6.66 23.51
CA ALA A 218 -10.38 -5.68 22.45
C ALA A 218 -11.46 -4.67 22.87
N GLU A 219 -11.32 -3.42 22.40
CA GLU A 219 -12.39 -2.44 22.52
C GLU A 219 -13.54 -2.82 21.58
N VAL A 220 -14.76 -2.76 22.10
CA VAL A 220 -15.98 -3.09 21.35
C VAL A 220 -16.64 -1.80 20.87
N ARG A 221 -16.89 -1.71 19.58
CA ARG A 221 -17.69 -0.64 18.99
C ARG A 221 -19.05 -1.17 18.57
N THR A 222 -20.11 -0.64 19.17
CA THR A 222 -21.49 -0.99 18.81
C THR A 222 -22.04 0.07 17.85
N VAL A 223 -22.60 -0.37 16.73
CA VAL A 223 -23.27 0.48 15.73
C VAL A 223 -24.71 0.05 15.62
N ALA A 224 -25.65 0.96 15.91
CA ALA A 224 -27.06 0.71 15.67
C ALA A 224 -27.42 1.00 14.22
N MET A 225 -28.12 0.09 13.55
CA MET A 225 -28.53 0.22 12.16
C MET A 225 -29.97 -0.28 11.98
N HIS A 226 -30.76 0.43 11.18
CA HIS A 226 -32.12 0.03 10.87
C HIS A 226 -32.13 -1.24 9.98
N GLU A 227 -33.12 -2.10 10.18
CA GLU A 227 -33.26 -3.39 9.46
C GLU A 227 -33.30 -3.27 7.94
N ASN A 228 -33.71 -2.10 7.42
CA ASN A 228 -33.75 -1.81 5.98
C ASN A 228 -32.38 -1.54 5.35
N HIS A 229 -31.33 -1.31 6.16
CA HIS A 229 -29.97 -1.16 5.63
C HIS A 229 -29.41 -2.50 5.16
N THR A 230 -28.46 -2.40 4.24
CA THR A 230 -27.82 -3.58 3.63
C THR A 230 -26.61 -4.05 4.44
N LEU A 231 -26.23 -5.31 4.25
CA LEU A 231 -24.99 -5.88 4.80
C LEU A 231 -23.75 -5.10 4.35
N GLY A 232 -23.72 -4.62 3.10
CA GLY A 232 -22.63 -3.80 2.57
C GLY A 232 -22.51 -2.45 3.27
N GLU A 233 -23.63 -1.80 3.60
CA GLU A 233 -23.62 -0.57 4.41
C GLU A 233 -23.15 -0.82 5.84
N ALA A 234 -23.57 -1.94 6.44
CA ALA A 234 -23.08 -2.34 7.75
C ALA A 234 -21.55 -2.53 7.74
N LEU A 235 -21.03 -3.21 6.72
CA LEU A 235 -19.60 -3.39 6.56
C LEU A 235 -18.85 -2.04 6.47
N THR A 236 -19.36 -1.06 5.72
CA THR A 236 -18.70 0.24 5.57
C THR A 236 -18.67 1.08 6.86
N ARG A 237 -19.55 0.79 7.81
CA ARG A 237 -19.64 1.47 9.13
C ARG A 237 -18.81 0.81 10.22
N MET A 238 -18.33 -0.42 10.01
CA MET A 238 -17.43 -1.10 10.93
C MET A 238 -16.06 -0.40 10.97
N ASP A 239 -15.42 -0.36 12.13
CA ASP A 239 -14.05 0.15 12.28
C ASP A 239 -13.09 -1.05 12.42
N VAL A 240 -12.05 -1.07 11.58
CA VAL A 240 -11.02 -2.13 11.59
C VAL A 240 -10.13 -2.15 12.83
N ARG A 241 -10.25 -1.14 13.71
CA ARG A 241 -9.47 -1.04 14.96
C ARG A 241 -10.19 -1.62 16.17
N HIS A 242 -11.53 -1.81 16.07
CA HIS A 242 -12.38 -2.24 17.15
C HIS A 242 -13.09 -3.53 16.76
N TYR A 243 -13.46 -4.33 17.77
CA TYR A 243 -14.39 -5.43 17.55
C TYR A 243 -15.79 -4.85 17.36
N ASN A 244 -16.40 -5.09 16.20
CA ASN A 244 -17.64 -4.45 15.83
C ASN A 244 -18.85 -5.33 16.17
N VAL A 245 -19.86 -4.72 16.75
CA VAL A 245 -21.17 -5.33 17.00
C VAL A 245 -22.23 -4.46 16.35
N VAL A 246 -22.99 -5.03 15.43
CA VAL A 246 -24.11 -4.36 14.74
C VAL A 246 -25.40 -4.71 15.45
N ARG A 247 -26.05 -3.69 16.01
CA ARG A 247 -27.37 -3.83 16.61
C ARG A 247 -28.43 -3.41 15.58
N VAL A 248 -29.18 -4.37 15.07
CA VAL A 248 -30.26 -4.12 14.12
C VAL A 248 -31.49 -3.65 14.89
N VAL A 249 -32.05 -2.51 14.52
CA VAL A 249 -33.22 -1.90 15.13
C VAL A 249 -34.38 -1.82 14.13
N GLY A 250 -35.60 -2.05 14.62
CA GLY A 250 -36.82 -1.90 13.84
C GLY A 250 -37.34 -0.46 13.82
N ASP A 251 -38.53 -0.25 13.24
CA ASP A 251 -39.21 1.05 13.14
C ASP A 251 -39.54 1.63 14.54
N ASP A 252 -39.73 0.78 15.53
CA ASP A 252 -40.00 1.11 16.94
C ASP A 252 -38.69 1.43 17.71
N MET A 253 -37.55 1.46 17.07
CA MET A 253 -36.21 1.61 17.66
C MET A 253 -35.85 0.49 18.66
N CYS A 254 -36.63 -0.58 18.73
CA CYS A 254 -36.32 -1.75 19.53
C CYS A 254 -35.28 -2.62 18.81
N THR A 255 -34.41 -3.28 19.60
CA THR A 255 -33.40 -4.18 19.04
C THR A 255 -34.07 -5.45 18.51
N VAL A 256 -34.06 -5.65 17.22
CA VAL A 256 -34.56 -6.87 16.56
C VAL A 256 -33.53 -7.99 16.65
N LYS A 257 -32.28 -7.66 16.41
CA LYS A 257 -31.16 -8.62 16.36
C LYS A 257 -29.82 -7.92 16.65
N THR A 258 -28.91 -8.68 17.22
CA THR A 258 -27.50 -8.24 17.35
C THR A 258 -26.64 -9.19 16.55
N LEU A 259 -25.82 -8.64 15.66
CA LEU A 259 -24.90 -9.39 14.80
C LEU A 259 -23.48 -9.03 15.20
N ASP A 260 -22.66 -10.02 15.46
CA ASP A 260 -21.24 -9.80 15.64
C ASP A 260 -20.53 -9.63 14.28
N GLN A 261 -19.30 -9.14 14.33
CA GLN A 261 -18.47 -8.91 13.14
C GLN A 261 -18.28 -10.18 12.29
N GLY A 262 -18.15 -11.35 12.93
CA GLY A 262 -18.00 -12.63 12.24
C GLY A 262 -19.29 -13.07 11.55
N GLU A 263 -20.43 -12.82 12.17
CA GLU A 263 -21.76 -13.13 11.60
C GLU A 263 -22.05 -12.25 10.39
N VAL A 264 -21.80 -10.94 10.46
CA VAL A 264 -21.95 -10.03 9.30
C VAL A 264 -21.05 -10.46 8.15
N THR A 265 -19.79 -10.81 8.43
CA THR A 265 -18.85 -11.26 7.39
C THR A 265 -19.29 -12.57 6.75
N LYS A 266 -19.75 -13.55 7.55
CA LYS A 266 -20.30 -14.83 7.04
C LYS A 266 -21.56 -14.60 6.22
N ALA A 267 -22.44 -13.71 6.67
CA ALA A 267 -23.66 -13.37 5.95
C ALA A 267 -23.38 -12.77 4.56
N ILE A 268 -22.40 -11.86 4.46
CA ILE A 268 -21.97 -11.29 3.17
C ILE A 268 -21.44 -12.37 2.22
N LEU A 269 -20.65 -13.30 2.73
CA LEU A 269 -20.12 -14.41 1.92
C LEU A 269 -21.20 -15.36 1.45
N LYS A 270 -22.28 -15.52 2.23
CA LYS A 270 -23.39 -16.44 1.93
C LYS A 270 -24.47 -15.82 1.05
N HIS A 271 -24.82 -14.55 1.28
CA HIS A 271 -26.03 -13.92 0.71
C HIS A 271 -25.75 -12.78 -0.27
N SER A 272 -24.59 -12.15 -0.29
CA SER A 272 -24.29 -10.94 -1.04
C SER A 272 -24.37 -9.65 -0.18
N SER A 273 -23.56 -8.65 -0.58
CA SER A 273 -23.52 -7.36 0.13
C SER A 273 -24.82 -6.52 0.02
N GLY A 274 -25.67 -6.83 -0.96
CA GLY A 274 -26.94 -6.11 -1.19
C GLY A 274 -28.11 -6.57 -0.34
N GLU A 275 -27.98 -7.65 0.46
CA GLU A 275 -29.07 -8.16 1.28
C GLU A 275 -29.34 -7.27 2.51
N LYS A 276 -30.63 -7.13 2.88
CA LYS A 276 -31.03 -6.32 4.03
C LYS A 276 -30.72 -7.01 5.35
N LEU A 277 -30.33 -6.23 6.37
CA LEU A 277 -30.02 -6.72 7.72
C LEU A 277 -31.19 -7.45 8.39
N GLY A 278 -32.42 -7.02 8.11
CA GLY A 278 -33.63 -7.66 8.65
C GLY A 278 -33.91 -9.07 8.10
N LYS A 279 -33.25 -9.48 7.02
CA LYS A 279 -33.42 -10.81 6.39
C LYS A 279 -32.34 -11.83 6.75
N VAL A 280 -31.32 -11.41 7.41
CA VAL A 280 -30.17 -12.19 7.87
C VAL A 280 -30.34 -12.57 9.33
#